data_22af7b2451be9535b8284f6ce21dbc96
#
_entry.id   22af7b2451be9535b8284f6ce21dbc96
#
_cell.length_a   1.000
_cell.length_b   1.000
_cell.length_c   1.000
_cell.angle_alpha   90.00
_cell.angle_beta   90.00
_cell.angle_gamma   90.00
#
_symmetry.space_group_name_H-M   'P 1'
#
loop_
_entity.id
_entity.type
_entity.pdbx_description
1 polymer ?
#
loop_
_entity_poly.entity_id
_entity_poly.type
_entity_poly.pdbx_seq_one_letter_code
_entity_poly.pdbx_strand_id
1 'polypeptide(L)'
;MRVRLGNIMAAKLNFSDIAWRSEVGLQRQGNEDSALVSNSLLAVADGMGGYVGGEIASRTVIEKLIQLLPTLENPELDNESREDLLSSSIESMDAAIAEIGAARPELVGMGTTLTSIALFDSNLLLLHLGDSRAYRLRGKKIEQLSHDHTVVQELIDQGRLNPDEIADHPQRSFLTQALMGKENLSPILLAYPVLKGDRYLLCSDGLTAVLDEAQIAKAMQQDLTSAVNSLIDLTYKAGAPDNVTVIVAEIGESK
;
A
#
# COMPACT_ATOMS: atom_id res chain seq x y z
N MET A 1 -51.04 -5.29 -16.99
CA MET A 1 -50.40 -4.52 -15.95
C MET A 1 -48.87 -4.76 -16.06
N ARG A 2 -48.10 -3.84 -16.69
CA ARG A 2 -46.66 -3.99 -16.84
C ARG A 2 -46.01 -3.37 -15.60
N VAL A 3 -45.41 -4.19 -14.74
CA VAL A 3 -44.60 -3.74 -13.66
C VAL A 3 -43.29 -3.23 -14.29
N ARG A 4 -43.00 -1.91 -14.23
CA ARG A 4 -41.70 -1.36 -14.50
C ARG A 4 -40.78 -1.76 -13.34
N LEU A 5 -39.88 -2.70 -13.59
CA LEU A 5 -38.70 -2.90 -12.75
C LEU A 5 -37.87 -1.61 -12.90
N GLY A 6 -37.93 -0.73 -11.92
CA GLY A 6 -37.02 0.39 -11.85
C GLY A 6 -35.60 -0.16 -11.74
N ASN A 7 -34.73 0.27 -12.66
CA ASN A 7 -33.29 0.10 -12.49
C ASN A 7 -32.91 0.81 -11.18
N ILE A 8 -32.74 0.05 -10.11
CA ILE A 8 -32.04 0.53 -8.92
C ILE A 8 -30.58 0.62 -9.37
N MET A 9 -30.15 1.81 -9.74
CA MET A 9 -28.73 2.04 -9.95
C MET A 9 -28.03 1.70 -8.62
N ALA A 10 -27.16 0.71 -8.63
CA ALA A 10 -26.34 0.40 -7.46
C ALA A 10 -25.58 1.67 -7.08
N ALA A 11 -25.64 2.05 -5.81
CA ALA A 11 -24.93 3.24 -5.33
C ALA A 11 -23.43 3.03 -5.62
N LYS A 12 -22.81 4.04 -6.23
CA LYS A 12 -21.37 4.00 -6.51
C LYS A 12 -20.63 4.09 -5.18
N LEU A 13 -19.77 3.12 -4.92
CA LEU A 13 -18.93 3.08 -3.72
C LEU A 13 -17.65 3.91 -3.93
N ASN A 14 -17.20 4.56 -2.88
CA ASN A 14 -15.92 5.29 -2.84
C ASN A 14 -15.27 5.17 -1.46
N PHE A 15 -14.05 5.64 -1.32
CA PHE A 15 -13.44 5.92 -0.02
C PHE A 15 -14.14 7.18 0.55
N SER A 16 -15.16 6.96 1.38
CA SER A 16 -16.05 8.04 1.87
C SER A 16 -15.43 8.87 2.97
N ASP A 17 -14.48 8.29 3.70
CA ASP A 17 -13.71 8.94 4.75
C ASP A 17 -12.31 8.35 4.77
N ILE A 18 -11.28 9.20 4.96
CA ILE A 18 -9.87 8.80 4.93
C ILE A 18 -9.12 9.59 5.99
N ALA A 19 -8.30 8.89 6.77
CA ALA A 19 -7.33 9.51 7.67
C ALA A 19 -5.96 8.91 7.41
N TRP A 20 -4.91 9.73 7.53
CA TRP A 20 -3.55 9.25 7.31
C TRP A 20 -2.52 10.08 8.09
N ARG A 21 -1.36 9.46 8.35
CA ARG A 21 -0.16 10.10 8.90
C ARG A 21 1.08 9.41 8.35
N SER A 22 2.15 10.20 8.24
CA SER A 22 3.48 9.74 7.89
C SER A 22 4.48 10.44 8.81
N GLU A 23 5.32 9.67 9.51
CA GLU A 23 6.22 10.12 10.55
C GLU A 23 7.61 9.54 10.36
N VAL A 24 8.63 10.32 10.77
CA VAL A 24 10.05 9.92 10.63
C VAL A 24 10.42 8.74 11.54
N GLY A 25 9.70 8.55 12.67
CA GLY A 25 10.10 7.64 13.72
C GLY A 25 11.16 8.24 14.63
N LEU A 26 11.81 7.40 15.47
CA LEU A 26 12.75 7.86 16.48
C LEU A 26 14.23 7.59 16.14
N GLN A 27 14.51 6.75 15.14
CA GLN A 27 15.87 6.30 14.81
C GLN A 27 16.34 6.74 13.42
N ARG A 28 15.46 7.33 12.62
CA ARG A 28 15.78 7.85 11.27
C ARG A 28 15.99 9.36 11.31
N GLN A 29 16.74 9.89 10.34
CA GLN A 29 17.01 11.32 10.19
C GLN A 29 16.05 12.01 9.22
N GLY A 30 15.50 11.27 8.26
CA GLY A 30 14.56 11.71 7.24
C GLY A 30 13.41 10.73 7.08
N ASN A 31 12.36 11.16 6.40
CA ASN A 31 11.27 10.29 6.02
C ASN A 31 11.42 9.92 4.54
N GLU A 32 11.67 8.65 4.27
CA GLU A 32 11.81 8.11 2.92
C GLU A 32 10.49 7.48 2.41
N ASP A 33 9.45 7.43 3.27
CA ASP A 33 8.10 7.05 2.85
C ASP A 33 7.44 8.13 2.02
N SER A 34 6.62 7.72 1.05
CA SER A 34 5.71 8.59 0.31
C SER A 34 4.31 7.99 0.24
N ALA A 35 3.30 8.85 0.19
CA ALA A 35 1.90 8.41 0.18
C ALA A 35 1.07 9.15 -0.87
N LEU A 36 0.07 8.46 -1.43
CA LEU A 36 -1.00 9.04 -2.24
C LEU A 36 -2.34 8.79 -1.56
N VAL A 37 -3.11 9.86 -1.40
CA VAL A 37 -4.46 9.80 -0.84
C VAL A 37 -5.42 10.50 -1.78
N SER A 38 -6.35 9.74 -2.37
CA SER A 38 -7.45 10.26 -3.18
C SER A 38 -8.75 9.48 -2.89
N ASN A 39 -9.87 9.90 -3.47
CA ASN A 39 -11.15 9.22 -3.29
C ASN A 39 -11.26 7.89 -4.04
N SER A 40 -10.34 7.59 -4.94
CA SER A 40 -10.34 6.41 -5.80
C SER A 40 -9.07 5.57 -5.72
N LEU A 41 -7.94 6.16 -5.26
CA LEU A 41 -6.63 5.52 -5.21
C LEU A 41 -5.88 5.94 -3.95
N LEU A 42 -5.44 4.95 -3.18
CA LEU A 42 -4.56 5.12 -2.01
C LEU A 42 -3.27 4.34 -2.27
N ALA A 43 -2.13 4.90 -1.88
CA ALA A 43 -0.86 4.19 -2.00
C ALA A 43 0.13 4.59 -0.90
N VAL A 44 0.98 3.62 -0.53
CA VAL A 44 2.17 3.80 0.29
C VAL A 44 3.35 3.26 -0.49
N ALA A 45 4.43 4.00 -0.50
CA ALA A 45 5.72 3.63 -1.07
C ALA A 45 6.80 3.88 -0.01
N ASP A 46 7.47 2.83 0.42
CA ASP A 46 8.55 2.85 1.42
C ASP A 46 9.88 2.87 0.67
N GLY A 47 10.60 3.96 0.84
CA GLY A 47 11.82 4.23 0.12
C GLY A 47 13.04 3.64 0.80
N MET A 48 13.94 3.05 0.00
CA MET A 48 15.20 2.49 0.48
C MET A 48 16.39 2.99 -0.35
N GLY A 49 17.53 3.16 0.30
CA GLY A 49 18.77 3.57 -0.34
C GLY A 49 19.63 4.47 0.53
N GLY A 50 20.88 4.68 0.10
CA GLY A 50 21.79 5.60 0.81
C GLY A 50 21.43 7.07 0.58
N TYR A 51 21.76 7.93 1.53
CA TYR A 51 21.50 9.39 1.51
C TYR A 51 20.02 9.73 1.37
N VAL A 52 19.63 10.36 0.24
CA VAL A 52 18.27 10.74 -0.12
C VAL A 52 17.67 9.82 -1.21
N GLY A 53 18.28 8.67 -1.44
CA GLY A 53 17.87 7.78 -2.54
C GLY A 53 16.46 7.23 -2.35
N GLY A 54 16.14 6.77 -1.15
CA GLY A 54 14.82 6.23 -0.82
C GLY A 54 13.69 7.26 -0.98
N GLU A 55 13.88 8.48 -0.49
CA GLU A 55 12.90 9.57 -0.65
C GLU A 55 12.65 9.89 -2.14
N ILE A 56 13.69 9.89 -2.96
CA ILE A 56 13.55 10.15 -4.40
C ILE A 56 12.80 9.00 -5.07
N ALA A 57 13.13 7.76 -4.75
CA ALA A 57 12.49 6.59 -5.34
C ALA A 57 10.99 6.52 -4.99
N SER A 58 10.64 6.61 -3.69
CA SER A 58 9.25 6.55 -3.23
C SER A 58 8.41 7.68 -3.82
N ARG A 59 8.94 8.92 -3.81
CA ARG A 59 8.27 10.07 -4.41
C ARG A 59 8.06 9.89 -5.91
N THR A 60 9.06 9.39 -6.66
CA THR A 60 8.96 9.16 -8.10
C THR A 60 7.81 8.21 -8.43
N VAL A 61 7.66 7.12 -7.67
CA VAL A 61 6.58 6.15 -7.85
C VAL A 61 5.21 6.77 -7.55
N ILE A 62 5.09 7.51 -6.47
CA ILE A 62 3.84 8.22 -6.13
C ILE A 62 3.49 9.27 -7.19
N GLU A 63 4.45 10.03 -7.71
CA GLU A 63 4.22 11.00 -8.79
C GLU A 63 3.73 10.32 -10.09
N LYS A 64 4.24 9.13 -10.42
CA LYS A 64 3.74 8.33 -11.56
C LYS A 64 2.29 7.87 -11.36
N LEU A 65 1.91 7.44 -10.15
CA LEU A 65 0.51 7.12 -9.84
C LEU A 65 -0.40 8.34 -9.94
N ILE A 66 0.03 9.51 -9.47
CA ILE A 66 -0.73 10.77 -9.60
C ILE A 66 -0.96 11.10 -11.08
N GLN A 67 0.05 10.93 -11.93
CA GLN A 67 -0.08 11.15 -13.38
C GLN A 67 -1.06 10.17 -14.05
N LEU A 68 -1.17 8.96 -13.54
CA LEU A 68 -2.07 7.93 -14.06
C LEU A 68 -3.53 8.13 -13.60
N LEU A 69 -3.75 8.78 -12.46
CA LEU A 69 -5.05 8.90 -11.81
C LEU A 69 -6.16 9.44 -12.72
N PRO A 70 -5.97 10.53 -13.52
CA PRO A 70 -7.03 11.04 -14.40
C PRO A 70 -7.47 10.01 -15.47
N THR A 71 -6.57 9.16 -15.92
CA THR A 71 -6.91 8.10 -16.88
C THR A 71 -7.69 6.97 -16.19
N LEU A 72 -7.26 6.54 -15.00
CA LEU A 72 -7.95 5.53 -14.21
C LEU A 72 -9.37 5.95 -13.81
N GLU A 73 -9.58 7.24 -13.56
CA GLU A 73 -10.89 7.81 -13.19
C GLU A 73 -11.81 8.05 -14.39
N ASN A 74 -11.34 7.87 -15.62
CA ASN A 74 -12.19 8.03 -16.81
C ASN A 74 -13.35 7.02 -16.74
N PRO A 75 -14.63 7.48 -16.72
CA PRO A 75 -15.79 6.60 -16.59
C PRO A 75 -16.02 5.69 -17.81
N GLU A 76 -15.41 6.01 -18.96
CA GLU A 76 -15.49 5.20 -20.17
C GLU A 76 -14.49 4.03 -20.18
N LEU A 77 -13.53 4.02 -19.23
CA LEU A 77 -12.57 2.94 -19.11
C LEU A 77 -13.22 1.75 -18.40
N ASP A 78 -13.11 0.55 -18.97
CA ASP A 78 -13.57 -0.68 -18.31
C ASP A 78 -12.56 -1.18 -17.28
N ASN A 79 -12.94 -2.17 -16.48
CA ASN A 79 -12.11 -2.68 -15.40
C ASN A 79 -10.87 -3.42 -15.92
N GLU A 80 -10.97 -4.17 -17.01
CA GLU A 80 -9.84 -4.86 -17.64
C GLU A 80 -8.76 -3.87 -18.08
N SER A 81 -9.17 -2.77 -18.74
CA SER A 81 -8.26 -1.71 -19.13
C SER A 81 -7.61 -1.00 -17.93
N ARG A 82 -8.33 -0.86 -16.80
CA ARG A 82 -7.76 -0.32 -15.55
C ARG A 82 -6.72 -1.24 -14.94
N GLU A 83 -6.98 -2.55 -14.94
CA GLU A 83 -6.03 -3.58 -14.48
C GLU A 83 -4.77 -3.57 -15.34
N ASP A 84 -4.91 -3.53 -16.67
CA ASP A 84 -3.79 -3.44 -17.60
C ASP A 84 -2.95 -2.17 -17.40
N LEU A 85 -3.60 -1.00 -17.20
CA LEU A 85 -2.93 0.25 -16.93
C LEU A 85 -2.15 0.22 -15.60
N LEU A 86 -2.74 -0.32 -14.54
CA LEU A 86 -2.07 -0.46 -13.25
C LEU A 86 -0.89 -1.43 -13.37
N SER A 87 -1.08 -2.58 -14.00
CA SER A 87 -0.02 -3.56 -14.19
C SER A 87 1.16 -2.99 -14.99
N SER A 88 0.88 -2.37 -16.14
CA SER A 88 1.92 -1.77 -16.99
C SER A 88 2.61 -0.54 -16.37
N SER A 89 1.96 0.11 -15.40
CA SER A 89 2.56 1.25 -14.71
C SER A 89 3.82 0.89 -13.93
N ILE A 90 3.94 -0.35 -13.46
CA ILE A 90 5.12 -0.87 -12.74
C ILE A 90 6.39 -0.76 -13.59
N GLU A 91 6.32 -1.15 -14.87
CA GLU A 91 7.46 -1.04 -15.78
C GLU A 91 7.87 0.43 -15.99
N SER A 92 6.88 1.32 -16.13
CA SER A 92 7.12 2.76 -16.27
C SER A 92 7.71 3.39 -15.00
N MET A 93 7.32 2.92 -13.81
CA MET A 93 7.87 3.36 -12.53
C MET A 93 9.31 2.89 -12.36
N ASP A 94 9.57 1.62 -12.63
CA ASP A 94 10.90 1.03 -12.51
C ASP A 94 11.89 1.66 -13.51
N ALA A 95 11.45 1.89 -14.75
CA ALA A 95 12.23 2.60 -15.75
C ALA A 95 12.59 4.04 -15.31
N ALA A 96 11.65 4.77 -14.67
CA ALA A 96 11.93 6.11 -14.15
C ALA A 96 12.99 6.10 -13.04
N ILE A 97 12.99 5.10 -12.17
CA ILE A 97 14.02 4.90 -11.14
C ILE A 97 15.38 4.62 -11.81
N ALA A 98 15.41 3.75 -12.85
CA ALA A 98 16.62 3.46 -13.62
C ALA A 98 17.20 4.71 -14.29
N GLU A 99 16.37 5.54 -14.92
CA GLU A 99 16.76 6.80 -15.57
C GLU A 99 17.40 7.78 -14.57
N ILE A 100 16.80 7.93 -13.38
CA ILE A 100 17.34 8.81 -12.33
C ILE A 100 18.69 8.28 -11.85
N GLY A 101 18.81 6.96 -11.59
CA GLY A 101 20.08 6.34 -11.19
C GLY A 101 21.18 6.47 -12.26
N ALA A 102 20.83 6.36 -13.54
CA ALA A 102 21.77 6.57 -14.64
C ALA A 102 22.25 8.02 -14.76
N ALA A 103 21.37 9.00 -14.50
CA ALA A 103 21.68 10.42 -14.52
C ALA A 103 22.44 10.90 -13.25
N ARG A 104 22.28 10.20 -12.13
CA ARG A 104 22.81 10.55 -10.80
C ARG A 104 23.47 9.33 -10.14
N PRO A 105 24.76 9.07 -10.42
CA PRO A 105 25.47 7.87 -9.93
C PRO A 105 25.46 7.70 -8.41
N GLU A 106 25.34 8.79 -7.66
CA GLU A 106 25.22 8.76 -6.20
C GLU A 106 23.90 8.14 -5.69
N LEU A 107 22.91 7.99 -6.57
CA LEU A 107 21.60 7.38 -6.28
C LEU A 107 21.48 5.93 -6.76
N VAL A 108 22.55 5.37 -7.34
CA VAL A 108 22.53 3.98 -7.76
C VAL A 108 22.25 3.06 -6.58
N GLY A 109 21.26 2.18 -6.76
CA GLY A 109 20.80 1.27 -5.69
C GLY A 109 19.66 1.81 -4.86
N MET A 110 19.16 3.02 -5.15
CA MET A 110 17.87 3.47 -4.59
C MET A 110 16.73 2.58 -5.06
N GLY A 111 15.69 2.49 -4.26
CA GLY A 111 14.50 1.74 -4.59
C GLY A 111 13.34 2.08 -3.69
N THR A 112 12.21 1.45 -3.94
CA THR A 112 11.02 1.62 -3.11
C THR A 112 10.08 0.44 -3.25
N THR A 113 9.30 0.18 -2.20
CA THR A 113 8.10 -0.66 -2.28
C THR A 113 6.97 0.09 -2.97
N LEU A 114 5.89 -0.60 -3.28
CA LEU A 114 4.61 -0.02 -3.64
C LEU A 114 3.48 -0.91 -3.16
N THR A 115 2.60 -0.37 -2.33
CA THR A 115 1.33 -0.98 -1.98
C THR A 115 0.22 0.01 -2.24
N SER A 116 -0.64 -0.27 -3.20
CA SER A 116 -1.74 0.62 -3.58
C SER A 116 -3.06 -0.13 -3.71
N ILE A 117 -4.15 0.55 -3.35
CA ILE A 117 -5.52 0.09 -3.58
C ILE A 117 -6.28 1.12 -4.39
N ALA A 118 -6.87 0.67 -5.49
CA ALA A 118 -7.71 1.50 -6.34
C ALA A 118 -9.15 0.99 -6.31
N LEU A 119 -10.11 1.88 -6.13
CA LEU A 119 -11.53 1.53 -6.03
C LEU A 119 -12.27 2.00 -7.27
N PHE A 120 -12.72 1.06 -8.07
CA PHE A 120 -13.54 1.31 -9.26
C PHE A 120 -14.78 0.42 -9.23
N ASP A 121 -15.95 1.06 -9.43
CA ASP A 121 -17.27 0.43 -9.34
C ASP A 121 -17.48 -0.27 -7.98
N SER A 122 -17.47 -1.58 -7.91
CA SER A 122 -17.58 -2.35 -6.65
C SER A 122 -16.40 -3.28 -6.41
N ASN A 123 -15.28 -3.00 -7.08
CA ASN A 123 -14.04 -3.77 -6.97
C ASN A 123 -12.90 -2.89 -6.49
N LEU A 124 -12.14 -3.44 -5.58
CA LEU A 124 -10.88 -2.86 -5.13
C LEU A 124 -9.75 -3.63 -5.81
N LEU A 125 -8.91 -2.92 -6.56
CA LEU A 125 -7.70 -3.46 -7.16
C LEU A 125 -6.54 -3.20 -6.22
N LEU A 126 -5.88 -4.25 -5.76
CA LEU A 126 -4.62 -4.19 -5.01
C LEU A 126 -3.46 -4.37 -6.00
N LEU A 127 -2.59 -3.36 -6.11
CA LEU A 127 -1.29 -3.48 -6.77
C LEU A 127 -0.20 -3.42 -5.71
N HIS A 128 0.65 -4.46 -5.64
CA HIS A 128 1.60 -4.62 -4.55
C HIS A 128 2.96 -5.13 -5.02
N LEU A 129 4.02 -4.53 -4.49
CA LEU A 129 5.42 -4.92 -4.65
C LEU A 129 6.21 -4.50 -3.40
N GLY A 130 6.83 -5.44 -2.68
CA GLY A 130 7.62 -5.19 -1.47
C GLY A 130 6.99 -5.79 -0.21
N ASP A 131 7.15 -5.13 0.94
CA ASP A 131 6.69 -5.55 2.26
C ASP A 131 5.87 -4.50 3.01
N SER A 132 5.58 -3.35 2.39
CA SER A 132 4.49 -2.49 2.84
C SER A 132 3.17 -3.24 2.70
N ARG A 133 2.24 -3.09 3.65
CA ARG A 133 1.07 -3.98 3.70
C ARG A 133 -0.25 -3.28 3.49
N ALA A 134 -1.21 -4.05 2.96
CA ALA A 134 -2.62 -3.69 2.88
C ALA A 134 -3.46 -4.67 3.70
N TYR A 135 -4.34 -4.14 4.56
CA TYR A 135 -5.28 -4.91 5.37
C TYR A 135 -6.72 -4.49 5.10
N ARG A 136 -7.65 -5.42 5.25
CA ARG A 136 -9.09 -5.16 5.29
C ARG A 136 -9.66 -5.52 6.65
N LEU A 137 -10.39 -4.60 7.26
CA LEU A 137 -11.26 -4.87 8.38
C LEU A 137 -12.72 -4.92 7.91
N ARG A 138 -13.34 -6.08 7.95
CA ARG A 138 -14.76 -6.29 7.66
C ARG A 138 -15.48 -6.76 8.91
N GLY A 139 -16.34 -5.91 9.45
CA GLY A 139 -16.91 -6.11 10.79
C GLY A 139 -15.82 -6.10 11.86
N LYS A 140 -15.48 -7.27 12.43
CA LYS A 140 -14.39 -7.40 13.42
C LYS A 140 -13.22 -8.25 12.92
N LYS A 141 -13.31 -8.78 11.70
CA LYS A 141 -12.27 -9.62 11.14
C LYS A 141 -11.29 -8.76 10.34
N ILE A 142 -10.03 -8.78 10.76
CA ILE A 142 -8.92 -8.25 9.99
C ILE A 142 -8.37 -9.34 9.06
N GLU A 143 -7.88 -8.93 7.91
CA GLU A 143 -7.28 -9.79 6.90
C GLU A 143 -6.19 -9.02 6.17
N GLN A 144 -4.98 -9.54 6.12
CA GLN A 144 -3.94 -9.02 5.25
C GLN A 144 -4.26 -9.40 3.80
N LEU A 145 -4.28 -8.41 2.90
CA LEU A 145 -4.57 -8.60 1.48
C LEU A 145 -3.30 -8.70 0.64
N SER A 146 -2.23 -8.02 1.05
CA SER A 146 -0.92 -8.10 0.42
C SER A 146 -0.17 -9.35 0.88
N HIS A 147 0.79 -9.80 0.07
CA HIS A 147 1.70 -10.90 0.41
C HIS A 147 3.12 -10.39 0.29
N ASP A 148 3.87 -10.40 1.39
CA ASP A 148 5.16 -9.73 1.45
C ASP A 148 6.19 -10.36 0.51
N HIS A 149 6.90 -9.54 -0.24
CA HIS A 149 8.03 -9.97 -1.06
C HIS A 149 9.33 -9.87 -0.25
N THR A 150 9.46 -10.77 0.73
CA THR A 150 10.67 -10.89 1.58
C THR A 150 11.24 -12.30 1.55
N VAL A 151 12.54 -12.41 1.83
CA VAL A 151 13.21 -13.71 1.94
C VAL A 151 12.53 -14.59 2.99
N VAL A 152 12.13 -14.03 4.12
CA VAL A 152 11.48 -14.81 5.20
C VAL A 152 10.09 -15.30 4.78
N GLN A 153 9.33 -14.48 4.03
CA GLN A 153 8.01 -14.89 3.52
C GLN A 153 8.16 -16.05 2.52
N GLU A 154 9.11 -15.98 1.60
CA GLU A 154 9.39 -17.08 0.67
C GLU A 154 9.77 -18.37 1.38
N LEU A 155 10.53 -18.27 2.48
CA LEU A 155 10.89 -19.45 3.29
C LEU A 155 9.67 -20.05 4.01
N ILE A 156 8.73 -19.21 4.46
CA ILE A 156 7.45 -19.65 5.06
C ILE A 156 6.59 -20.35 4.00
N ASP A 157 6.45 -19.77 2.82
CA ASP A 157 5.66 -20.34 1.71
C ASP A 157 6.19 -21.71 1.27
N GLN A 158 7.52 -21.90 1.38
CA GLN A 158 8.18 -23.19 1.12
C GLN A 158 8.11 -24.15 2.31
N GLY A 159 7.52 -23.78 3.45
CA GLY A 159 7.49 -24.58 4.67
C GLY A 159 8.86 -24.76 5.33
N ARG A 160 9.82 -23.87 5.07
CA ARG A 160 11.20 -23.92 5.57
C ARG A 160 11.43 -23.01 6.77
N LEU A 161 10.49 -22.13 7.10
CA LEU A 161 10.51 -21.24 8.25
C LEU A 161 9.12 -21.21 8.88
N ASN A 162 9.01 -21.22 10.21
CA ASN A 162 7.73 -20.96 10.87
C ASN A 162 7.52 -19.45 11.07
N PRO A 163 6.28 -18.97 11.03
CA PRO A 163 5.98 -17.54 11.25
C PRO A 163 6.56 -16.97 12.56
N ASP A 164 6.61 -17.78 13.63
CA ASP A 164 7.13 -17.36 14.93
C ASP A 164 8.65 -17.12 14.95
N GLU A 165 9.38 -17.59 13.92
CA GLU A 165 10.83 -17.46 13.78
C GLU A 165 11.26 -16.21 13.01
N ILE A 166 10.30 -15.44 12.42
CA ILE A 166 10.59 -14.25 11.60
C ILE A 166 11.35 -13.18 12.38
N ALA A 167 10.92 -12.91 13.61
CA ALA A 167 11.44 -11.80 14.43
C ALA A 167 12.96 -11.88 14.62
N ASP A 168 13.50 -13.09 14.77
CA ASP A 168 14.92 -13.35 15.02
C ASP A 168 15.71 -13.70 13.76
N HIS A 169 15.05 -13.76 12.59
CA HIS A 169 15.72 -14.15 11.36
C HIS A 169 16.65 -13.04 10.83
N PRO A 170 17.92 -13.33 10.49
CA PRO A 170 18.90 -12.31 10.08
C PRO A 170 18.53 -11.61 8.76
N GLN A 171 17.70 -12.22 7.93
CA GLN A 171 17.26 -11.66 6.64
C GLN A 171 15.79 -11.19 6.67
N ARG A 172 15.23 -10.89 7.85
CA ARG A 172 13.81 -10.52 7.97
C ARG A 172 13.40 -9.29 7.15
N SER A 173 14.34 -8.35 6.94
CA SER A 173 14.12 -7.12 6.16
C SER A 173 14.66 -7.19 4.72
N PHE A 174 15.02 -8.39 4.22
CA PHE A 174 15.54 -8.53 2.86
C PHE A 174 14.38 -8.71 1.88
N LEU A 175 14.19 -7.70 1.04
CA LEU A 175 13.20 -7.73 -0.03
C LEU A 175 13.68 -8.63 -1.17
N THR A 176 12.74 -9.41 -1.73
CA THR A 176 12.95 -10.19 -2.95
C THR A 176 12.42 -9.47 -4.19
N GLN A 177 11.50 -8.50 -3.99
CA GLN A 177 10.94 -7.65 -5.05
C GLN A 177 10.78 -6.21 -4.54
N ALA A 178 11.27 -5.26 -5.32
CA ALA A 178 11.10 -3.82 -5.12
C ALA A 178 11.37 -3.07 -6.43
N LEU A 179 10.85 -1.87 -6.59
CA LEU A 179 11.15 -0.96 -7.69
C LEU A 179 12.56 -0.39 -7.49
N MET A 180 13.53 -0.81 -8.29
CA MET A 180 14.95 -0.45 -8.15
C MET A 180 15.63 -0.12 -9.50
N GLY A 181 14.84 0.03 -10.57
CA GLY A 181 15.37 0.15 -11.92
C GLY A 181 15.99 -1.14 -12.45
N LYS A 182 15.49 -2.29 -12.00
CA LYS A 182 15.92 -3.62 -12.41
C LYS A 182 14.74 -4.33 -13.05
N GLU A 183 14.85 -4.68 -14.28
CA GLU A 183 13.84 -5.45 -15.03
C GLU A 183 13.46 -6.77 -14.30
N ASN A 184 12.39 -7.41 -14.75
CA ASN A 184 11.85 -8.70 -14.26
C ASN A 184 11.11 -8.62 -12.91
N LEU A 185 10.31 -7.59 -12.73
CA LEU A 185 9.41 -7.48 -11.58
C LEU A 185 8.16 -8.37 -11.77
N SER A 186 7.66 -8.90 -10.67
CA SER A 186 6.45 -9.72 -10.62
C SER A 186 5.47 -9.15 -9.60
N PRO A 187 4.81 -8.00 -9.92
CA PRO A 187 3.87 -7.37 -9.01
C PRO A 187 2.64 -8.25 -8.79
N ILE A 188 2.07 -8.19 -7.60
CA ILE A 188 0.77 -8.77 -7.31
C ILE A 188 -0.31 -7.77 -7.71
N LEU A 189 -1.20 -8.16 -8.63
CA LEU A 189 -2.42 -7.43 -8.96
C LEU A 189 -3.62 -8.33 -8.69
N LEU A 190 -4.44 -7.96 -7.71
CA LEU A 190 -5.60 -8.75 -7.27
C LEU A 190 -6.84 -7.86 -7.15
N ALA A 191 -7.99 -8.40 -7.55
CA ALA A 191 -9.28 -7.75 -7.40
C ALA A 191 -10.06 -8.33 -6.21
N TYR A 192 -10.62 -7.46 -5.38
CA TYR A 192 -11.42 -7.84 -4.22
C TYR A 192 -12.80 -7.18 -4.26
N PRO A 193 -13.89 -7.91 -4.02
CA PRO A 193 -15.21 -7.31 -3.85
C PRO A 193 -15.26 -6.49 -2.56
N VAL A 194 -15.79 -5.27 -2.66
CA VAL A 194 -15.96 -4.37 -1.53
C VAL A 194 -17.39 -4.36 -1.02
N LEU A 195 -17.55 -4.08 0.25
CA LEU A 195 -18.83 -3.81 0.90
C LEU A 195 -18.79 -2.45 1.59
N LYS A 196 -19.93 -1.77 1.63
CA LYS A 196 -20.09 -0.57 2.44
C LYS A 196 -19.73 -0.87 3.90
N GLY A 197 -18.92 -0.03 4.51
CA GLY A 197 -18.40 -0.17 5.87
C GLY A 197 -17.15 -1.04 5.98
N ASP A 198 -16.61 -1.58 4.87
CA ASP A 198 -15.24 -2.13 4.88
C ASP A 198 -14.26 -1.01 5.20
N ARG A 199 -13.26 -1.32 6.01
CA ARG A 199 -12.13 -0.43 6.27
C ARG A 199 -10.86 -1.04 5.74
N TYR A 200 -10.02 -0.19 5.17
CA TYR A 200 -8.72 -0.58 4.64
C TYR A 200 -7.62 0.18 5.34
N LEU A 201 -6.52 -0.51 5.65
CA LEU A 201 -5.28 0.08 6.13
C LEU A 201 -4.19 -0.21 5.09
N LEU A 202 -3.47 0.83 4.68
CA LEU A 202 -2.17 0.70 4.03
C LEU A 202 -1.12 1.22 4.98
N CYS A 203 0.01 0.52 5.08
CA CYS A 203 1.11 0.95 5.94
C CYS A 203 2.46 0.51 5.39
N SER A 204 3.52 1.29 5.69
CA SER A 204 4.90 0.86 5.56
C SER A 204 5.27 -0.16 6.64
N ASP A 205 6.43 -0.81 6.47
CA ASP A 205 6.91 -1.85 7.38
C ASP A 205 7.21 -1.33 8.79
N GLY A 206 7.50 -0.04 8.96
CA GLY A 206 7.71 0.58 10.27
C GLY A 206 6.55 0.44 11.25
N LEU A 207 5.32 0.22 10.74
CA LEU A 207 4.18 -0.17 11.59
C LEU A 207 4.27 -1.64 12.00
N THR A 208 4.41 -2.53 11.03
CA THR A 208 4.29 -3.98 11.20
C THR A 208 5.55 -4.63 11.77
N ALA A 209 6.67 -3.91 11.76
CA ALA A 209 7.89 -4.31 12.48
C ALA A 209 7.71 -4.31 14.01
N VAL A 210 6.74 -3.57 14.54
CA VAL A 210 6.57 -3.37 15.99
C VAL A 210 5.16 -3.63 16.51
N LEU A 211 4.13 -3.69 15.64
CA LEU A 211 2.75 -3.99 16.02
C LEU A 211 2.28 -5.31 15.43
N ASP A 212 1.60 -6.11 16.25
CA ASP A 212 0.92 -7.32 15.81
C ASP A 212 -0.48 -7.04 15.23
N GLU A 213 -1.06 -8.04 14.53
CA GLU A 213 -2.39 -7.91 13.92
C GLU A 213 -3.50 -7.62 14.93
N ALA A 214 -3.40 -8.11 16.17
CA ALA A 214 -4.42 -7.88 17.19
C ALA A 214 -4.44 -6.41 17.63
N GLN A 215 -3.27 -5.78 17.75
CA GLN A 215 -3.12 -4.37 18.05
C GLN A 215 -3.65 -3.51 16.90
N ILE A 216 -3.30 -3.87 15.65
CA ILE A 216 -3.79 -3.20 14.43
C ILE A 216 -5.32 -3.31 14.33
N ALA A 217 -5.88 -4.51 14.47
CA ALA A 217 -7.31 -4.75 14.41
C ALA A 217 -8.08 -3.94 15.47
N LYS A 218 -7.53 -3.85 16.69
CA LYS A 218 -8.12 -3.07 17.79
C LYS A 218 -8.12 -1.58 17.48
N ALA A 219 -7.03 -1.05 16.93
CA ALA A 219 -6.93 0.37 16.54
C ALA A 219 -7.93 0.69 15.42
N MET A 220 -8.01 -0.15 14.37
CA MET A 220 -8.91 0.03 13.24
C MET A 220 -10.40 0.01 13.58
N GLN A 221 -10.81 -0.44 14.77
CA GLN A 221 -12.23 -0.41 15.21
C GLN A 221 -12.66 0.97 15.72
N GLN A 222 -11.76 1.90 15.95
CA GLN A 222 -12.03 3.28 16.35
C GLN A 222 -12.53 4.11 15.16
N ASP A 223 -12.92 5.38 15.37
CA ASP A 223 -13.06 6.30 14.23
C ASP A 223 -11.72 6.49 13.50
N LEU A 224 -11.73 6.87 12.22
CA LEU A 224 -10.54 6.81 11.39
C LEU A 224 -9.39 7.66 11.92
N THR A 225 -9.69 8.87 12.41
CA THR A 225 -8.67 9.77 12.97
C THR A 225 -8.06 9.17 14.23
N SER A 226 -8.89 8.64 15.13
CA SER A 226 -8.43 7.94 16.34
C SER A 226 -7.66 6.68 16.02
N ALA A 227 -8.07 5.92 14.97
CA ALA A 227 -7.37 4.72 14.52
C ALA A 227 -5.94 5.05 14.08
N VAL A 228 -5.78 6.03 13.19
CA VAL A 228 -4.47 6.48 12.71
C VAL A 228 -3.59 6.98 13.86
N ASN A 229 -4.14 7.83 14.73
CA ASN A 229 -3.38 8.33 15.88
C ASN A 229 -2.97 7.20 16.83
N SER A 230 -3.86 6.24 17.11
CA SER A 230 -3.56 5.08 17.95
C SER A 230 -2.46 4.20 17.34
N LEU A 231 -2.49 3.95 16.03
CA LEU A 231 -1.45 3.18 15.33
C LEU A 231 -0.07 3.86 15.46
N ILE A 232 0.01 5.16 15.18
CA ILE A 232 1.24 5.93 15.31
C ILE A 232 1.72 5.95 16.77
N ASP A 233 0.84 6.26 17.73
CA ASP A 233 1.20 6.31 19.15
C ASP A 233 1.71 4.97 19.69
N LEU A 234 1.11 3.85 19.25
CA LEU A 234 1.57 2.50 19.60
C LEU A 234 2.95 2.21 19.01
N THR A 235 3.18 2.60 17.74
CA THR A 235 4.48 2.46 17.08
C THR A 235 5.56 3.25 17.84
N TYR A 236 5.27 4.50 18.22
CA TYR A 236 6.21 5.32 18.99
C TYR A 236 6.49 4.75 20.39
N LYS A 237 5.48 4.21 21.08
CA LYS A 237 5.65 3.49 22.35
C LYS A 237 6.51 2.24 22.23
N ALA A 238 6.49 1.58 21.08
CA ALA A 238 7.31 0.42 20.77
C ALA A 238 8.72 0.78 20.27
N GLY A 239 9.06 2.08 20.19
CA GLY A 239 10.40 2.58 19.86
C GLY A 239 10.56 3.12 18.44
N ALA A 240 9.52 3.06 17.60
CA ALA A 240 9.48 3.59 16.22
C ALA A 240 10.85 3.53 15.51
N PRO A 241 11.37 2.34 15.20
CA PRO A 241 12.72 2.18 14.68
C PRO A 241 12.90 2.69 13.25
N ASP A 242 11.78 2.84 12.53
CA ASP A 242 11.75 3.26 11.14
C ASP A 242 10.74 4.37 10.87
N ASN A 243 10.74 4.88 9.63
CA ASN A 243 9.66 5.69 9.10
C ASN A 243 8.35 4.90 9.21
N VAL A 244 7.26 5.56 9.49
CA VAL A 244 5.95 4.92 9.62
C VAL A 244 4.88 5.73 8.93
N THR A 245 4.30 5.14 7.90
CA THR A 245 3.19 5.71 7.15
C THR A 245 1.97 4.83 7.29
N VAL A 246 0.83 5.41 7.62
CA VAL A 246 -0.47 4.72 7.75
C VAL A 246 -1.56 5.52 7.05
N ILE A 247 -2.36 4.83 6.25
CA ILE A 247 -3.58 5.36 5.63
C ILE A 247 -4.73 4.44 6.04
N VAL A 248 -5.77 4.99 6.67
CA VAL A 248 -7.00 4.24 6.98
C VAL A 248 -8.16 4.87 6.23
N ALA A 249 -8.90 4.06 5.48
CA ALA A 249 -10.05 4.50 4.69
C ALA A 249 -11.26 3.61 4.93
N GLU A 250 -12.46 4.20 4.84
CA GLU A 250 -13.74 3.48 4.95
C GLU A 250 -14.52 3.57 3.64
N ILE A 251 -15.15 2.46 3.25
CA ILE A 251 -16.01 2.38 2.07
C ILE A 251 -17.41 2.91 2.40
N GLY A 252 -17.82 3.92 1.66
CA GLY A 252 -19.17 4.49 1.71
C GLY A 252 -19.80 4.67 0.33
N GLU A 253 -20.99 5.23 0.32
CA GLU A 253 -21.67 5.60 -0.92
C GLU A 253 -21.25 7.00 -1.36
N SER A 254 -20.99 7.16 -2.66
CA SER A 254 -20.81 8.49 -3.24
C SER A 254 -22.07 9.33 -3.01
N LYS A 255 -21.87 10.55 -2.50
CA LYS A 255 -22.96 11.53 -2.31
C LYS A 255 -23.42 12.11 -3.63
#